data_e730f7412c7346b012c0269ea700a290
#
_entry.id   e730f7412c7346b012c0269ea700a290
#
_cell.length_a   1.000
_cell.length_b   1.000
_cell.length_c   1.000
_cell.angle_alpha   90.00
_cell.angle_beta   90.00
_cell.angle_gamma   90.00
#
_symmetry.space_group_name_H-M   'P 1'
#
loop_
_entity.id
_entity.type
_entity.pdbx_description
1 polymer ?
#
loop_
_entity_poly.entity_id
_entity_poly.type
_entity_poly.pdbx_seq_one_letter_code
_entity_poly.pdbx_strand_id
1 'polypeptide(L)'
;MEVDFAKFADNLAPAIIQDFETGKVLMLGYMNAESFEKTKVENRVTFFSRSRQRLWTKGETSGNFLFVKEILLDCDRDAILIKAIPVGAVCHTGADTCFDEKNAASDFLFELEKTIWQRKNQTPEESYTAKLFSRGAKKISQKVGEEAVELVIEAQGGDDGLFLNEAADLTYHLLVLLASRDLTLADVSNVLRERSK
;
A
#
# COMPACT_ATOMS: atom_id res chain seq x y z
N MET A 1 0.57 23.64 11.10
CA MET A 1 1.54 23.16 10.11
C MET A 1 1.60 24.24 9.03
N GLU A 2 2.74 24.90 8.86
CA GLU A 2 2.90 26.04 7.94
C GLU A 2 3.96 25.71 6.90
N VAL A 3 3.62 25.91 5.63
CA VAL A 3 4.54 25.78 4.49
C VAL A 3 5.20 27.14 4.24
N ASP A 4 6.49 27.14 3.98
CA ASP A 4 7.22 28.35 3.63
C ASP A 4 7.17 28.62 2.13
N PHE A 5 6.02 29.14 1.68
CA PHE A 5 5.82 29.50 0.28
C PHE A 5 6.73 30.64 -0.20
N ALA A 6 7.26 31.45 0.73
CA ALA A 6 8.12 32.60 0.39
C ALA A 6 9.50 32.19 -0.15
N LYS A 7 9.92 30.95 0.05
CA LYS A 7 11.14 30.41 -0.57
C LYS A 7 11.09 30.37 -2.09
N PHE A 8 9.89 30.35 -2.68
CA PHE A 8 9.69 30.26 -4.13
C PHE A 8 9.30 31.62 -4.71
N ALA A 9 9.92 32.01 -5.83
CA ALA A 9 9.65 33.30 -6.47
C ALA A 9 8.20 33.48 -6.94
N ASP A 10 7.50 32.36 -7.23
CA ASP A 10 6.10 32.32 -7.62
C ASP A 10 5.17 31.91 -6.45
N ASN A 11 5.69 31.79 -5.24
CA ASN A 11 4.98 31.31 -4.05
C ASN A 11 4.29 29.94 -4.24
N LEU A 12 4.88 29.05 -5.06
CA LEU A 12 4.37 27.73 -5.33
C LEU A 12 5.30 26.64 -4.79
N ALA A 13 4.86 25.93 -3.77
CA ALA A 13 5.58 24.78 -3.24
C ALA A 13 5.22 23.50 -4.03
N PRO A 14 6.17 22.60 -4.30
CA PRO A 14 5.89 21.30 -4.87
C PRO A 14 5.10 20.45 -3.87
N ALA A 15 4.07 19.74 -4.38
CA ALA A 15 3.26 18.82 -3.60
C ALA A 15 3.30 17.44 -4.26
N ILE A 16 3.94 16.49 -3.59
CA ILE A 16 4.01 15.09 -3.97
C ILE A 16 2.78 14.39 -3.40
N ILE A 17 2.04 13.69 -4.26
CA ILE A 17 0.91 12.89 -3.83
C ILE A 17 1.30 11.42 -3.86
N GLN A 18 1.19 10.79 -2.71
CA GLN A 18 1.48 9.38 -2.50
C GLN A 18 0.18 8.65 -2.13
N ASP A 19 -0.01 7.47 -2.66
CA ASP A 19 -1.10 6.60 -2.21
C ASP A 19 -0.85 6.16 -0.76
N PHE A 20 -1.87 6.28 0.07
CA PHE A 20 -1.78 5.96 1.49
C PHE A 20 -1.63 4.45 1.76
N GLU A 21 -2.24 3.62 0.91
CA GLU A 21 -2.24 2.16 1.08
C GLU A 21 -1.05 1.49 0.40
N THR A 22 -0.73 1.92 -0.83
CA THR A 22 0.32 1.27 -1.64
C THR A 22 1.71 1.89 -1.46
N GLY A 23 1.79 3.13 -0.95
CA GLY A 23 3.03 3.90 -0.88
C GLY A 23 3.53 4.40 -2.24
N LYS A 24 2.80 4.17 -3.35
CA LYS A 24 3.19 4.62 -4.69
C LYS A 24 3.03 6.12 -4.84
N VAL A 25 3.98 6.76 -5.53
CA VAL A 25 3.84 8.17 -5.92
C VAL A 25 2.85 8.28 -7.07
N LEU A 26 1.74 8.97 -6.84
CA LEU A 26 0.65 9.09 -7.80
C LEU A 26 0.88 10.22 -8.81
N MET A 27 1.27 11.38 -8.30
CA MET A 27 1.54 12.57 -9.11
C MET A 27 2.31 13.62 -8.33
N LEU A 28 2.79 14.64 -9.03
CA LEU A 28 3.30 15.88 -8.47
C LEU A 28 2.47 17.05 -9.02
N GLY A 29 2.16 17.99 -8.15
CA GLY A 29 1.56 19.28 -8.50
C GLY A 29 2.18 20.41 -7.72
N TYR A 30 1.62 21.62 -7.87
CA TYR A 30 2.09 22.78 -7.14
C TYR A 30 0.96 23.41 -6.34
N MET A 31 1.27 23.89 -5.14
CA MET A 31 0.32 24.51 -4.25
C MET A 31 0.80 25.89 -3.84
N ASN A 32 -0.13 26.85 -3.76
CA ASN A 32 0.02 28.09 -3.03
C ASN A 32 -0.68 27.99 -1.66
N ALA A 33 -0.60 29.00 -0.85
CA ALA A 33 -1.23 29.02 0.48
C ALA A 33 -2.75 28.74 0.41
N GLU A 34 -3.45 29.33 -0.58
CA GLU A 34 -4.90 29.14 -0.75
C GLU A 34 -5.26 27.69 -1.11
N SER A 35 -4.56 27.06 -2.06
CA SER A 35 -4.80 25.66 -2.44
C SER A 35 -4.48 24.69 -1.31
N PHE A 36 -3.44 24.99 -0.52
CA PHE A 36 -3.08 24.20 0.63
C PHE A 36 -4.15 24.25 1.73
N GLU A 37 -4.63 25.45 2.08
CA GLU A 37 -5.74 25.60 3.04
C GLU A 37 -7.03 24.92 2.54
N LYS A 38 -7.38 25.10 1.27
CA LYS A 38 -8.53 24.43 0.66
C LYS A 38 -8.40 22.91 0.75
N THR A 39 -7.21 22.35 0.49
CA THR A 39 -6.94 20.92 0.62
C THR A 39 -7.23 20.41 2.03
N LYS A 40 -6.80 21.15 3.06
CA LYS A 40 -7.05 20.77 4.47
C LYS A 40 -8.52 20.84 4.85
N VAL A 41 -9.21 21.90 4.41
CA VAL A 41 -10.63 22.12 4.77
C VAL A 41 -11.56 21.12 4.07
N GLU A 42 -11.35 20.88 2.76
CA GLU A 42 -12.22 20.02 1.96
C GLU A 42 -11.81 18.54 1.99
N ASN A 43 -10.66 18.24 2.59
CA ASN A 43 -10.07 16.88 2.61
C ASN A 43 -9.88 16.27 1.21
N ARG A 44 -9.67 17.12 0.20
CA ARG A 44 -9.45 16.77 -1.21
C ARG A 44 -8.26 17.54 -1.74
N VAL A 45 -7.38 16.85 -2.47
CA VAL A 45 -6.17 17.48 -3.02
C VAL A 45 -6.54 18.55 -4.03
N THR A 46 -6.16 19.79 -3.73
CA THR A 46 -6.35 20.97 -4.58
C THR A 46 -4.99 21.61 -4.87
N PHE A 47 -4.69 21.83 -6.12
CA PHE A 47 -3.47 22.46 -6.61
C PHE A 47 -3.72 23.87 -7.11
N PHE A 48 -2.63 24.60 -7.36
CA PHE A 48 -2.64 25.82 -8.16
C PHE A 48 -2.12 25.50 -9.57
N SER A 49 -2.95 25.74 -10.57
CA SER A 49 -2.59 25.53 -11.98
C SER A 49 -1.78 26.71 -12.50
N ARG A 50 -0.47 26.52 -12.75
CA ARG A 50 0.41 27.56 -13.28
C ARG A 50 -0.01 28.05 -14.67
N SER A 51 -0.52 27.15 -15.53
CA SER A 51 -0.94 27.50 -16.89
C SER A 51 -2.30 28.24 -16.94
N ARG A 52 -3.21 27.91 -15.99
CA ARG A 52 -4.56 28.49 -15.95
C ARG A 52 -4.70 29.57 -14.89
N GLN A 53 -3.69 29.79 -14.06
CA GLN A 53 -3.65 30.78 -12.97
C GLN A 53 -4.91 30.70 -12.07
N ARG A 54 -5.30 29.46 -11.69
CA ARG A 54 -6.44 29.21 -10.81
C ARG A 54 -6.24 27.96 -9.96
N LEU A 55 -7.04 27.84 -8.91
CA LEU A 55 -7.15 26.62 -8.14
C LEU A 55 -7.77 25.51 -9.01
N TRP A 56 -7.29 24.28 -8.75
CA TRP A 56 -7.77 23.09 -9.42
C TRP A 56 -7.81 21.92 -8.44
N THR A 57 -9.01 21.45 -8.13
CA THR A 57 -9.19 20.25 -7.30
C THR A 57 -9.06 19.01 -8.18
N LYS A 58 -8.14 18.13 -7.83
CA LYS A 58 -7.95 16.87 -8.57
C LYS A 58 -9.23 16.06 -8.56
N GLY A 59 -9.71 15.68 -9.73
CA GLY A 59 -10.98 14.97 -9.90
C GLY A 59 -12.19 15.86 -10.14
N GLU A 60 -12.07 17.20 -10.15
CA GLU A 60 -13.21 18.12 -10.34
C GLU A 60 -14.00 17.87 -11.64
N THR A 61 -13.34 17.31 -12.68
CA THR A 61 -13.97 16.99 -13.97
C THR A 61 -14.22 15.48 -14.13
N SER A 62 -13.29 14.64 -13.68
CA SER A 62 -13.32 13.19 -13.91
C SER A 62 -14.07 12.40 -12.83
N GLY A 63 -14.33 13.00 -11.66
CA GLY A 63 -14.82 12.29 -10.48
C GLY A 63 -13.73 11.54 -9.71
N ASN A 64 -12.52 11.39 -10.26
CA ASN A 64 -11.41 10.68 -9.63
C ASN A 64 -10.69 11.58 -8.64
N PHE A 65 -11.31 11.79 -7.48
CA PHE A 65 -10.76 12.60 -6.40
C PHE A 65 -9.63 11.88 -5.67
N LEU A 66 -8.77 12.66 -5.00
CA LEU A 66 -7.75 12.22 -4.08
C LEU A 66 -8.14 12.67 -2.67
N PHE A 67 -8.56 11.74 -1.81
CA PHE A 67 -8.96 12.03 -0.44
C PHE A 67 -7.74 12.00 0.49
N VAL A 68 -7.49 13.12 1.16
CA VAL A 68 -6.34 13.29 2.04
C VAL A 68 -6.47 12.40 3.28
N LYS A 69 -5.38 11.72 3.63
CA LYS A 69 -5.23 10.96 4.89
C LYS A 69 -4.19 11.57 5.81
N GLU A 70 -3.09 12.04 5.25
CA GLU A 70 -1.99 12.62 6.00
C GLU A 70 -1.31 13.70 5.16
N ILE A 71 -0.86 14.76 5.80
CA ILE A 71 -0.04 15.81 5.20
C ILE A 71 1.24 15.92 5.99
N LEU A 72 2.38 15.83 5.33
CA LEU A 72 3.71 15.95 5.89
C LEU A 72 4.45 17.08 5.16
N LEU A 73 5.31 17.76 5.88
CA LEU A 73 6.26 18.73 5.31
C LEU A 73 7.67 18.18 5.48
N ASP A 74 8.54 18.54 4.57
CA ASP A 74 9.96 18.22 4.70
C ASP A 74 10.64 19.06 5.81
N CYS A 75 11.94 18.83 5.99
CA CYS A 75 12.67 19.39 7.14
C CYS A 75 12.77 20.92 7.15
N ASP A 76 12.73 21.57 6.00
CA ASP A 76 12.81 23.02 5.83
C ASP A 76 11.50 23.65 5.30
N ARG A 77 10.42 22.87 5.27
CA ARG A 77 9.03 23.26 5.03
C ARG A 77 8.75 23.87 3.67
N ASP A 78 9.47 23.43 2.64
CA ASP A 78 9.27 23.92 1.28
C ASP A 78 8.76 22.85 0.31
N ALA A 79 8.67 21.58 0.75
CA ALA A 79 8.00 20.50 0.00
C ALA A 79 6.88 19.87 0.82
N ILE A 80 5.79 19.51 0.13
CA ILE A 80 4.58 18.95 0.73
C ILE A 80 4.46 17.49 0.27
N LEU A 81 4.35 16.55 1.20
CA LEU A 81 3.94 15.18 0.93
C LEU A 81 2.52 14.97 1.43
N ILE A 82 1.61 14.65 0.52
CA ILE A 82 0.22 14.33 0.84
C ILE A 82 0.01 12.84 0.56
N LYS A 83 -0.31 12.09 1.62
CA LYS A 83 -0.78 10.73 1.48
C LYS A 83 -2.30 10.73 1.32
N ALA A 84 -2.78 10.18 0.21
CA ALA A 84 -4.19 10.24 -0.17
C ALA A 84 -4.69 8.88 -0.68
N ILE A 85 -6.01 8.69 -0.62
CA ILE A 85 -6.68 7.54 -1.25
C ILE A 85 -7.29 8.02 -2.56
N PRO A 86 -6.88 7.46 -3.71
CA PRO A 86 -7.50 7.75 -5.00
C PRO A 86 -8.83 6.99 -5.16
N VAL A 87 -9.82 7.63 -5.78
CA VAL A 87 -11.11 6.97 -6.14
C VAL A 87 -10.97 6.16 -7.43
N GLY A 88 -9.99 6.48 -8.26
CA GLY A 88 -9.75 5.82 -9.55
C GLY A 88 -8.46 6.32 -10.19
N ALA A 89 -8.34 6.16 -11.49
CA ALA A 89 -7.18 6.57 -12.26
C ALA A 89 -6.77 8.03 -12.00
N VAL A 90 -5.52 8.24 -11.64
CA VAL A 90 -5.03 9.58 -11.29
C VAL A 90 -4.62 10.37 -12.53
N CYS A 91 -4.01 9.73 -13.53
CA CYS A 91 -3.60 10.40 -14.75
C CYS A 91 -4.81 10.74 -15.64
N HIS A 92 -4.71 11.84 -16.39
CA HIS A 92 -5.71 12.22 -17.40
C HIS A 92 -5.77 11.25 -18.59
N THR A 93 -4.74 10.44 -18.79
CA THR A 93 -4.69 9.36 -19.80
C THR A 93 -5.44 8.10 -19.39
N GLY A 94 -5.93 8.03 -18.14
CA GLY A 94 -6.55 6.84 -17.57
C GLY A 94 -5.57 5.90 -16.85
N ALA A 95 -4.27 6.24 -16.78
CA ALA A 95 -3.30 5.49 -16.00
C ALA A 95 -3.46 5.74 -14.49
N ASP A 96 -3.08 4.77 -13.66
CA ASP A 96 -3.19 4.84 -12.21
C ASP A 96 -2.34 5.97 -11.62
N THR A 97 -1.17 6.22 -12.20
CA THR A 97 -0.24 7.29 -11.79
C THR A 97 0.16 8.16 -12.97
N CYS A 98 0.67 9.37 -12.71
CA CYS A 98 1.25 10.22 -13.75
C CYS A 98 2.62 9.74 -14.25
N PHE A 99 3.16 8.67 -13.67
CA PHE A 99 4.47 8.09 -14.00
C PHE A 99 4.34 6.77 -14.76
N ASP A 100 3.13 6.43 -15.23
CA ASP A 100 2.81 5.19 -15.95
C ASP A 100 3.11 3.91 -15.13
N GLU A 101 3.08 4.03 -13.80
CA GLU A 101 3.16 2.89 -12.89
C GLU A 101 1.76 2.44 -12.45
N LYS A 102 1.57 1.14 -12.27
CA LYS A 102 0.37 0.61 -11.62
C LYS A 102 0.36 0.98 -10.14
N ASN A 103 -0.77 1.49 -9.67
CA ASN A 103 -0.98 1.77 -8.26
C ASN A 103 -1.40 0.48 -7.52
N ALA A 104 -0.49 -0.47 -7.45
CA ALA A 104 -0.65 -1.69 -6.69
C ALA A 104 0.40 -1.72 -5.58
N ALA A 105 0.05 -2.30 -4.44
CA ALA A 105 1.04 -2.59 -3.41
C ALA A 105 2.19 -3.37 -4.07
N SER A 106 3.41 -2.93 -3.84
CA SER A 106 4.58 -3.53 -4.50
C SER A 106 4.89 -4.94 -3.97
N ASP A 107 4.17 -5.38 -2.95
CA ASP A 107 4.40 -6.66 -2.29
C ASP A 107 3.11 -7.50 -2.28
N PHE A 108 3.07 -8.46 -3.21
CA PHE A 108 1.98 -9.43 -3.31
C PHE A 108 1.73 -10.18 -1.98
N LEU A 109 2.74 -10.34 -1.13
CA LEU A 109 2.56 -11.02 0.16
C LEU A 109 1.62 -10.26 1.09
N PHE A 110 1.63 -8.92 1.09
CA PHE A 110 0.66 -8.13 1.86
C PHE A 110 -0.75 -8.20 1.28
N GLU A 111 -0.89 -8.27 -0.05
CA GLU A 111 -2.22 -8.49 -0.67
C GLU A 111 -2.75 -9.89 -0.36
N LEU A 112 -1.89 -10.89 -0.40
CA LEU A 112 -2.22 -12.25 -0.04
C LEU A 112 -2.63 -12.34 1.44
N GLU A 113 -1.88 -11.70 2.33
CA GLU A 113 -2.22 -11.60 3.77
C GLU A 113 -3.62 -11.00 3.96
N LYS A 114 -3.91 -9.86 3.32
CA LYS A 114 -5.23 -9.21 3.36
C LYS A 114 -6.34 -10.16 2.89
N THR A 115 -6.09 -10.90 1.82
CA THR A 115 -7.02 -11.91 1.29
C THR A 115 -7.25 -13.04 2.30
N ILE A 116 -6.19 -13.52 2.96
CA ILE A 116 -6.28 -14.56 4.00
C ILE A 116 -7.13 -14.05 5.19
N TRP A 117 -6.92 -12.81 5.63
CA TRP A 117 -7.71 -12.20 6.69
C TRP A 117 -9.20 -12.07 6.34
N GLN A 118 -9.53 -11.68 5.12
CA GLN A 118 -10.92 -11.63 4.64
C GLN A 118 -11.58 -13.02 4.67
N ARG A 119 -10.83 -14.07 4.29
CA ARG A 119 -11.32 -15.45 4.26
C ARG A 119 -11.44 -16.10 5.64
N LYS A 120 -10.83 -15.53 6.68
CA LYS A 120 -10.92 -16.03 8.07
C LYS A 120 -12.36 -16.11 8.58
N ASN A 121 -13.22 -15.19 8.13
CA ASN A 121 -14.62 -15.09 8.55
C ASN A 121 -15.60 -15.70 7.54
N GLN A 122 -15.12 -16.33 6.46
CA GLN A 122 -15.95 -17.00 5.47
C GLN A 122 -16.34 -18.42 5.92
N THR A 123 -17.37 -18.97 5.28
CA THR A 123 -17.76 -20.38 5.50
C THR A 123 -16.76 -21.33 4.85
N PRO A 124 -16.59 -22.57 5.37
CA PRO A 124 -15.62 -23.53 4.85
C PRO A 124 -15.81 -23.91 3.38
N GLU A 125 -17.01 -23.73 2.86
CA GLU A 125 -17.40 -24.03 1.48
C GLU A 125 -16.91 -22.95 0.49
N GLU A 126 -16.64 -21.72 0.97
CA GLU A 126 -16.30 -20.59 0.12
C GLU A 126 -14.82 -20.60 -0.31
N SER A 127 -13.95 -21.17 0.50
CA SER A 127 -12.52 -21.22 0.14
C SER A 127 -11.72 -22.26 0.93
N TYR A 128 -10.59 -22.69 0.34
CA TYR A 128 -9.63 -23.54 1.03
C TYR A 128 -9.10 -22.90 2.32
N THR A 129 -8.84 -21.59 2.30
CA THR A 129 -8.39 -20.82 3.47
C THR A 129 -9.41 -20.87 4.59
N ALA A 130 -10.70 -20.63 4.30
CA ALA A 130 -11.79 -20.72 5.27
C ALA A 130 -11.90 -22.12 5.87
N LYS A 131 -11.74 -23.16 5.02
CA LYS A 131 -11.72 -24.55 5.47
C LYS A 131 -10.53 -24.87 6.39
N LEU A 132 -9.36 -24.25 6.18
CA LEU A 132 -8.23 -24.37 7.10
C LEU A 132 -8.53 -23.73 8.45
N PHE A 133 -9.09 -22.53 8.47
CA PHE A 133 -9.47 -21.85 9.72
C PHE A 133 -10.52 -22.67 10.50
N SER A 134 -11.51 -23.23 9.84
CA SER A 134 -12.54 -24.10 10.50
C SER A 134 -11.95 -25.35 11.15
N ARG A 135 -10.83 -25.86 10.62
CA ARG A 135 -10.10 -27.02 11.19
C ARG A 135 -9.19 -26.65 12.36
N GLY A 136 -9.02 -25.36 12.59
CA GLY A 136 -8.31 -24.81 13.75
C GLY A 136 -6.78 -24.87 13.68
N ALA A 137 -6.15 -24.27 14.68
CA ALA A 137 -4.70 -24.06 14.73
C ALA A 137 -3.86 -25.35 14.58
N LYS A 138 -4.36 -26.49 15.11
CA LYS A 138 -3.65 -27.76 15.00
C LYS A 138 -3.42 -28.18 13.55
N LYS A 139 -4.48 -28.09 12.70
CA LYS A 139 -4.36 -28.45 11.28
C LYS A 139 -3.52 -27.43 10.51
N ILE A 140 -3.66 -26.15 10.82
CA ILE A 140 -2.84 -25.10 10.22
C ILE A 140 -1.37 -25.32 10.52
N SER A 141 -1.00 -25.56 11.80
CA SER A 141 0.38 -25.82 12.21
C SER A 141 0.95 -27.10 11.59
N GLN A 142 0.10 -28.15 11.44
CA GLN A 142 0.49 -29.38 10.73
C GLN A 142 0.89 -29.06 9.28
N LYS A 143 0.11 -28.22 8.55
CA LYS A 143 0.42 -27.85 7.17
C LYS A 143 1.76 -27.09 7.08
N VAL A 144 2.01 -26.12 7.96
CA VAL A 144 3.32 -25.44 8.00
C VAL A 144 4.47 -26.43 8.16
N GLY A 145 4.32 -27.44 9.01
CA GLY A 145 5.32 -28.50 9.20
C GLY A 145 5.51 -29.38 7.97
N GLU A 146 4.41 -29.76 7.31
CA GLU A 146 4.45 -30.55 6.06
C GLU A 146 5.23 -29.79 4.97
N GLU A 147 4.82 -28.55 4.65
CA GLU A 147 5.45 -27.74 3.60
C GLU A 147 6.93 -27.41 3.92
N ALA A 148 7.27 -27.23 5.20
CA ALA A 148 8.66 -27.02 5.60
C ALA A 148 9.54 -28.24 5.34
N VAL A 149 9.00 -29.44 5.54
CA VAL A 149 9.72 -30.70 5.24
C VAL A 149 9.85 -30.89 3.74
N GLU A 150 8.79 -30.67 2.97
CA GLU A 150 8.76 -30.77 1.51
C GLU A 150 9.77 -29.77 0.89
N LEU A 151 9.80 -28.52 1.35
CA LEU A 151 10.80 -27.55 0.94
C LEU A 151 12.25 -28.01 1.19
N VAL A 152 12.53 -28.64 2.34
CA VAL A 152 13.87 -29.16 2.66
C VAL A 152 14.24 -30.32 1.74
N ILE A 153 13.28 -31.16 1.35
CA ILE A 153 13.48 -32.28 0.41
C ILE A 153 13.81 -31.73 -0.98
N GLU A 154 13.01 -30.77 -1.48
CA GLU A 154 13.21 -30.20 -2.81
C GLU A 154 14.50 -29.35 -2.90
N ALA A 155 14.96 -28.77 -1.78
CA ALA A 155 16.27 -28.12 -1.71
C ALA A 155 17.46 -29.04 -2.05
N GLN A 156 17.29 -30.35 -2.00
CA GLN A 156 18.30 -31.35 -2.36
C GLN A 156 18.13 -31.83 -3.82
N GLY A 157 16.98 -31.58 -4.43
CA GLY A 157 16.62 -32.14 -5.74
C GLY A 157 17.19 -31.39 -6.95
N GLY A 158 17.56 -30.13 -6.81
CA GLY A 158 18.13 -29.31 -7.89
C GLY A 158 17.10 -28.81 -8.93
N ASP A 159 15.80 -29.00 -8.72
CA ASP A 159 14.73 -28.40 -9.52
C ASP A 159 14.18 -27.14 -8.84
N ASP A 160 14.59 -25.98 -9.33
CA ASP A 160 14.15 -24.68 -8.80
C ASP A 160 12.63 -24.49 -8.87
N GLY A 161 11.94 -25.12 -9.82
CA GLY A 161 10.49 -25.03 -9.97
C GLY A 161 9.75 -25.74 -8.83
N LEU A 162 10.17 -26.96 -8.50
CA LEU A 162 9.63 -27.69 -7.36
C LEU A 162 9.97 -27.00 -6.05
N PHE A 163 11.22 -26.58 -5.86
CA PHE A 163 11.64 -25.84 -4.68
C PHE A 163 10.81 -24.56 -4.46
N LEU A 164 10.56 -23.77 -5.53
CA LEU A 164 9.77 -22.55 -5.45
C LEU A 164 8.28 -22.82 -5.13
N ASN A 165 7.72 -23.92 -5.60
CA ASN A 165 6.37 -24.32 -5.26
C ASN A 165 6.24 -24.57 -3.76
N GLU A 166 7.13 -25.40 -3.18
CA GLU A 166 7.12 -25.67 -1.74
C GLU A 166 7.42 -24.43 -0.89
N ALA A 167 8.30 -23.54 -1.36
CA ALA A 167 8.56 -22.26 -0.72
C ALA A 167 7.32 -21.36 -0.71
N ALA A 168 6.54 -21.37 -1.79
CA ALA A 168 5.29 -20.61 -1.89
C ALA A 168 4.23 -21.20 -0.94
N ASP A 169 4.07 -22.52 -0.90
CA ASP A 169 3.13 -23.22 -0.03
C ASP A 169 3.47 -23.01 1.45
N LEU A 170 4.73 -23.11 1.82
CA LEU A 170 5.20 -22.80 3.17
C LEU A 170 4.89 -21.33 3.55
N THR A 171 5.16 -20.38 2.65
CA THR A 171 4.87 -18.95 2.87
C THR A 171 3.37 -18.71 3.06
N TYR A 172 2.54 -19.31 2.20
CA TYR A 172 1.09 -19.22 2.31
C TYR A 172 0.59 -19.77 3.65
N HIS A 173 1.00 -20.97 4.04
CA HIS A 173 0.57 -21.60 5.29
C HIS A 173 1.10 -20.87 6.53
N LEU A 174 2.28 -20.23 6.44
CA LEU A 174 2.80 -19.34 7.50
C LEU A 174 1.89 -18.12 7.68
N LEU A 175 1.46 -17.46 6.59
CA LEU A 175 0.53 -16.34 6.68
C LEU A 175 -0.83 -16.75 7.28
N VAL A 176 -1.36 -17.94 6.91
CA VAL A 176 -2.58 -18.48 7.53
C VAL A 176 -2.38 -18.74 9.03
N LEU A 177 -1.22 -19.26 9.43
CA LEU A 177 -0.90 -19.50 10.85
C LEU A 177 -0.80 -18.19 11.63
N LEU A 178 -0.14 -17.16 11.08
CA LEU A 178 -0.08 -15.82 11.70
C LEU A 178 -1.49 -15.26 11.89
N ALA A 179 -2.29 -15.25 10.83
CA ALA A 179 -3.67 -14.76 10.88
C ALA A 179 -4.54 -15.55 11.89
N SER A 180 -4.28 -16.85 12.09
CA SER A 180 -5.00 -17.65 13.10
C SER A 180 -4.72 -17.22 14.54
N ARG A 181 -3.61 -16.49 14.75
CA ARG A 181 -3.18 -15.92 16.04
C ARG A 181 -3.37 -14.40 16.12
N ASP A 182 -4.07 -13.80 15.18
CA ASP A 182 -4.25 -12.36 15.06
C ASP A 182 -2.92 -11.59 14.91
N LEU A 183 -1.91 -12.23 14.27
CA LEU A 183 -0.61 -11.66 13.94
C LEU A 183 -0.48 -11.43 12.44
N THR A 184 0.43 -10.54 12.06
CA THR A 184 0.67 -10.11 10.68
C THR A 184 2.11 -10.36 10.24
N LEU A 185 2.36 -10.30 8.93
CA LEU A 185 3.72 -10.30 8.38
C LEU A 185 4.54 -9.10 8.87
N ALA A 186 3.88 -7.97 9.14
CA ALA A 186 4.54 -6.79 9.71
C ALA A 186 5.11 -7.08 11.12
N ASP A 187 4.42 -7.89 11.95
CA ASP A 187 4.92 -8.28 13.26
C ASP A 187 6.20 -9.12 13.13
N VAL A 188 6.22 -10.07 12.20
CA VAL A 188 7.43 -10.85 11.88
C VAL A 188 8.55 -9.95 11.40
N SER A 189 8.25 -9.02 10.50
CA SER A 189 9.23 -8.06 9.96
C SER A 189 9.83 -7.18 11.06
N ASN A 190 9.03 -6.76 12.04
CA ASN A 190 9.51 -5.98 13.18
C ASN A 190 10.51 -6.77 14.03
N VAL A 191 10.22 -8.04 14.34
CA VAL A 191 11.15 -8.91 15.07
C VAL A 191 12.47 -9.09 14.29
N LEU A 192 12.40 -9.30 12.97
CA LEU A 192 13.60 -9.43 12.13
C LEU A 192 14.41 -8.12 12.11
N ARG A 193 13.74 -6.98 12.03
CA ARG A 193 14.37 -5.65 12.05
C ARG A 193 15.08 -5.39 13.38
N GLU A 194 14.52 -5.82 14.50
CA GLU A 194 15.17 -5.72 15.82
C GLU A 194 16.42 -6.57 15.92
N ARG A 195 16.43 -7.76 15.29
CA ARG A 195 17.60 -8.68 15.28
C ARG A 195 18.71 -8.28 14.30
N SER A 196 18.40 -7.39 13.35
CA SER A 196 19.38 -6.92 12.34
C SER A 196 20.18 -5.68 12.80
N LYS A 197 19.95 -5.19 14.02
CA LYS A 197 20.70 -4.13 14.65
C LYS A 197 21.86 -4.70 15.45
#